data_b4ada2c676b398aede37248e2a458818
#
_entry.id   b4ada2c676b398aede37248e2a458818
#
_cell.length_a   1.000
_cell.length_b   1.000
_cell.length_c   1.000
_cell.angle_alpha   90.00
_cell.angle_beta   90.00
_cell.angle_gamma   90.00
#
_symmetry.space_group_name_H-M   'P 1'
#
loop_
_entity.id
_entity.type
_entity.pdbx_description
1 polymer ?
#
loop_
_entity_poly.entity_id
_entity_poly.type
_entity_poly.pdbx_seq_one_letter_code
_entity_poly.pdbx_strand_id
1 'polypeptide(L)'
;PAIAANKNVTNALKNYYTGGGNVFLSGTACLYTGSLGITPSTYIPNNPFGSFGDAEQVNAPGELWGIAITGCEDHPIYKGVTVDKTTQTWPVVWLIGKEISWRRNIGCPWDLVAPYTQDWSDWSAKTGGTPLASFNWDNDCNEKVAVSVFDGVEGEKGTAVCIGMPSYDWYYEKEDVSANPYYSNIEKITQNVFDYLTK
;
A
#
# COMPACT_ATOMS: atom_id res chain seq x y z
N PRO A 1 10.21 12.14 8.61
CA PRO A 1 10.88 11.31 9.61
C PRO A 1 12.39 11.41 9.47
N ALA A 2 13.13 11.32 10.60
CA ALA A 2 14.59 11.51 10.62
C ALA A 2 15.35 10.50 9.71
N ILE A 3 14.79 9.30 9.51
CA ILE A 3 15.36 8.28 8.61
C ILE A 3 15.31 8.74 7.15
N ALA A 4 14.25 9.40 6.72
CA ALA A 4 14.08 9.91 5.37
C ALA A 4 15.10 10.98 4.99
N ALA A 5 15.49 11.79 5.95
CA ALA A 5 16.49 12.84 5.76
C ALA A 5 17.93 12.30 5.72
N ASN A 6 18.14 11.04 6.11
CA ASN A 6 19.47 10.45 6.16
C ASN A 6 19.81 9.74 4.83
N LYS A 7 20.54 10.44 3.97
CA LYS A 7 20.97 9.92 2.65
C LYS A 7 21.75 8.60 2.75
N ASN A 8 22.50 8.36 3.83
CA ASN A 8 23.25 7.12 3.98
C ASN A 8 22.32 5.92 4.19
N VAL A 9 21.25 6.09 4.97
CA VAL A 9 20.24 5.04 5.18
C VAL A 9 19.47 4.77 3.88
N THR A 10 19.03 5.81 3.19
CA THR A 10 18.32 5.66 1.92
C THR A 10 19.19 5.00 0.86
N ASN A 11 20.47 5.37 0.77
CA ASN A 11 21.42 4.75 -0.15
C ASN A 11 21.69 3.27 0.21
N ALA A 12 21.81 2.94 1.49
CA ALA A 12 22.00 1.56 1.93
C ALA A 12 20.79 0.68 1.56
N LEU A 13 19.57 1.17 1.79
CA LEU A 13 18.34 0.48 1.38
C LEU A 13 18.22 0.35 -0.15
N LYS A 14 18.58 1.41 -0.88
CA LYS A 14 18.64 1.36 -2.34
C LYS A 14 19.61 0.28 -2.83
N ASN A 15 20.83 0.28 -2.30
CA ASN A 15 21.85 -0.72 -2.67
C ASN A 15 21.40 -2.13 -2.32
N TYR A 16 20.72 -2.32 -1.19
CA TYR A 16 20.13 -3.60 -0.81
C TYR A 16 19.11 -4.06 -1.86
N TYR A 17 18.16 -3.20 -2.21
CA TYR A 17 17.12 -3.48 -3.21
C TYR A 17 17.70 -3.75 -4.60
N THR A 18 18.60 -2.87 -5.09
CA THR A 18 19.25 -3.01 -6.41
C THR A 18 20.29 -4.13 -6.44
N GLY A 19 20.66 -4.68 -5.30
CA GLY A 19 21.47 -5.89 -5.16
C GLY A 19 20.65 -7.19 -5.04
N GLY A 20 19.33 -7.13 -5.29
CA GLY A 20 18.44 -8.31 -5.26
C GLY A 20 17.71 -8.50 -3.92
N GLY A 21 17.86 -7.59 -2.97
CA GLY A 21 17.17 -7.66 -1.68
C GLY A 21 15.68 -7.31 -1.79
N ASN A 22 14.81 -8.13 -1.23
CA ASN A 22 13.37 -7.91 -1.25
C ASN A 22 12.95 -6.89 -0.19
N VAL A 23 11.98 -6.03 -0.49
CA VAL A 23 11.52 -4.98 0.41
C VAL A 23 10.00 -4.96 0.57
N PHE A 24 9.56 -4.70 1.80
CA PHE A 24 8.17 -4.40 2.12
C PHE A 24 8.06 -2.95 2.60
N LEU A 25 7.26 -2.14 1.90
CA LEU A 25 6.98 -0.75 2.23
C LEU A 25 5.53 -0.61 2.65
N SER A 26 5.28 -0.07 3.83
CA SER A 26 3.92 0.12 4.33
C SER A 26 3.66 1.57 4.77
N GLY A 27 2.42 2.02 4.63
CA GLY A 27 2.01 3.38 4.97
C GLY A 27 2.90 4.43 4.29
N THR A 28 3.40 5.37 5.05
CA THR A 28 4.27 6.47 4.54
C THR A 28 5.61 5.99 3.97
N ALA A 29 6.03 4.76 4.25
CA ALA A 29 7.25 4.21 3.65
C ALA A 29 7.12 4.05 2.12
N CYS A 30 5.90 3.96 1.58
CA CYS A 30 5.67 3.91 0.13
C CYS A 30 6.19 5.15 -0.62
N LEU A 31 6.37 6.28 0.07
CA LEU A 31 6.98 7.50 -0.51
C LEU A 31 8.44 7.31 -0.91
N TYR A 32 9.11 6.27 -0.40
CA TYR A 32 10.51 6.01 -0.74
C TYR A 32 10.70 5.26 -2.05
N THR A 33 9.64 4.79 -2.72
CA THR A 33 9.72 4.00 -3.94
C THR A 33 10.64 4.63 -5.00
N GLY A 34 10.51 5.94 -5.24
CA GLY A 34 11.40 6.65 -6.16
C GLY A 34 12.85 6.73 -5.67
N SER A 35 13.07 7.01 -4.38
CA SER A 35 14.42 7.12 -3.80
C SER A 35 15.16 5.78 -3.77
N LEU A 36 14.41 4.68 -3.63
CA LEU A 36 14.96 3.33 -3.66
C LEU A 36 15.18 2.80 -5.09
N GLY A 37 14.66 3.51 -6.10
CA GLY A 37 14.73 3.08 -7.49
C GLY A 37 13.74 1.97 -7.85
N ILE A 38 12.66 1.81 -7.05
CA ILE A 38 11.56 0.89 -7.33
C ILE A 38 10.73 1.45 -8.47
N THR A 39 10.38 2.74 -8.40
CA THR A 39 9.69 3.49 -9.46
C THR A 39 10.56 4.62 -9.98
N PRO A 40 10.28 5.18 -11.17
CA PRO A 40 10.83 6.49 -11.54
C PRO A 40 10.52 7.54 -10.47
N SER A 41 11.45 8.44 -10.19
CA SER A 41 11.35 9.43 -9.11
C SER A 41 10.16 10.40 -9.26
N THR A 42 9.60 10.50 -10.45
CA THR A 42 8.39 11.29 -10.76
C THR A 42 7.10 10.55 -10.50
N TYR A 43 7.14 9.23 -10.28
CA TYR A 43 5.97 8.38 -10.04
C TYR A 43 6.02 7.75 -8.65
N ILE A 44 5.92 8.59 -7.63
CA ILE A 44 5.81 8.17 -6.22
C ILE A 44 4.38 8.39 -5.72
N PRO A 45 3.94 7.69 -4.67
CA PRO A 45 2.62 7.92 -4.07
C PRO A 45 2.37 9.41 -3.78
N ASN A 46 1.13 9.85 -3.97
CA ASN A 46 0.70 11.25 -3.80
C ASN A 46 1.45 12.29 -4.65
N ASN A 47 2.09 11.87 -5.73
CA ASN A 47 2.70 12.75 -6.71
C ASN A 47 2.05 12.50 -8.09
N PRO A 48 1.75 13.53 -8.90
CA PRO A 48 2.34 14.86 -8.93
C PRO A 48 1.62 15.91 -8.08
N PHE A 49 0.58 15.55 -7.37
CA PHE A 49 -0.28 16.49 -6.66
C PHE A 49 0.26 16.91 -5.29
N GLY A 50 1.38 16.33 -4.84
CA GLY A 50 2.25 16.86 -3.80
C GLY A 50 1.61 17.13 -2.44
N SER A 51 0.36 16.77 -2.24
CA SER A 51 -0.32 17.06 -1.00
C SER A 51 -0.38 15.84 -0.11
N PHE A 52 0.50 15.77 0.85
CA PHE A 52 0.26 15.04 2.08
C PHE A 52 -1.06 15.43 2.75
N GLY A 53 -1.65 16.56 2.35
CA GLY A 53 -2.88 17.08 2.89
C GLY A 53 -4.08 16.17 2.66
N ASP A 54 -4.15 15.49 1.55
CA ASP A 54 -5.25 14.56 1.28
C ASP A 54 -5.09 13.25 2.07
N ALA A 55 -3.87 12.85 2.35
CA ALA A 55 -3.60 11.70 3.21
C ALA A 55 -4.01 11.93 4.68
N GLU A 56 -4.03 13.18 5.14
CA GLU A 56 -4.53 13.52 6.48
C GLU A 56 -6.06 13.48 6.60
N GLN A 57 -6.78 13.57 5.49
CA GLN A 57 -8.25 13.59 5.48
C GLN A 57 -8.89 12.19 5.52
N VAL A 58 -8.08 11.16 5.52
CA VAL A 58 -8.53 9.76 5.54
C VAL A 58 -9.23 9.38 6.86
N ASN A 59 -9.44 10.29 7.77
CA ASN A 59 -9.97 10.03 9.10
C ASN A 59 -11.29 10.70 9.37
N ALA A 60 -12.35 10.26 8.71
CA ALA A 60 -13.67 10.51 9.25
C ALA A 60 -13.91 9.55 10.42
N PRO A 61 -14.09 10.06 11.65
CA PRO A 61 -14.42 9.22 12.79
C PRO A 61 -15.66 8.36 12.49
N GLY A 62 -15.59 7.08 12.78
CA GLY A 62 -16.70 6.16 12.59
C GLY A 62 -16.83 5.54 11.20
N GLU A 63 -15.86 5.72 10.31
CA GLU A 63 -15.85 5.07 9.00
C GLU A 63 -15.04 3.76 8.99
N LEU A 64 -15.45 2.85 8.11
CA LEU A 64 -14.70 1.65 7.80
C LEU A 64 -13.66 1.95 6.73
N TRP A 65 -12.45 1.41 6.92
CA TRP A 65 -11.36 1.53 5.95
C TRP A 65 -10.88 0.17 5.49
N GLY A 66 -10.74 0.04 4.19
CA GLY A 66 -10.30 -1.19 3.57
C GLY A 66 -9.76 -0.98 2.17
N ILE A 67 -9.51 -2.09 1.51
CA ILE A 67 -9.02 -2.14 0.13
C ILE A 67 -10.00 -2.90 -0.74
N ALA A 68 -10.29 -2.37 -1.93
CA ALA A 68 -11.00 -3.07 -2.99
C ALA A 68 -9.97 -3.90 -3.78
N ILE A 69 -10.24 -5.21 -3.90
CA ILE A 69 -9.33 -6.17 -4.52
C ILE A 69 -9.91 -6.78 -5.81
N THR A 70 -10.78 -6.05 -6.47
CA THR A 70 -11.49 -6.49 -7.68
C THR A 70 -10.52 -6.99 -8.74
N GLY A 71 -10.69 -8.25 -9.15
CA GLY A 71 -9.84 -8.91 -10.14
C GLY A 71 -8.47 -9.39 -9.60
N CYS A 72 -8.19 -9.19 -8.32
CA CYS A 72 -6.93 -9.57 -7.67
C CYS A 72 -7.14 -10.53 -6.49
N GLU A 73 -8.35 -11.08 -6.32
CA GLU A 73 -8.75 -11.91 -5.17
C GLU A 73 -7.88 -13.16 -5.01
N ASP A 74 -7.38 -13.71 -6.11
CA ASP A 74 -6.55 -14.92 -6.14
C ASP A 74 -5.06 -14.65 -5.93
N HIS A 75 -4.65 -13.37 -5.78
CA HIS A 75 -3.25 -13.07 -5.55
C HIS A 75 -2.77 -13.63 -4.21
N PRO A 76 -1.56 -14.23 -4.14
CA PRO A 76 -1.05 -14.89 -2.94
C PRO A 76 -1.09 -14.04 -1.66
N ILE A 77 -0.94 -12.71 -1.75
CA ILE A 77 -1.01 -11.84 -0.58
C ILE A 77 -2.39 -11.77 0.06
N TYR A 78 -3.45 -12.16 -0.65
CA TYR A 78 -4.83 -12.20 -0.13
C TYR A 78 -5.28 -13.60 0.30
N LYS A 79 -4.39 -14.59 0.26
CA LYS A 79 -4.72 -15.96 0.66
C LYS A 79 -5.20 -16.03 2.11
N GLY A 80 -6.44 -16.47 2.29
CA GLY A 80 -7.03 -16.68 3.62
C GLY A 80 -7.41 -15.41 4.38
N VAL A 81 -7.43 -14.24 3.71
CA VAL A 81 -8.04 -13.03 4.29
C VAL A 81 -9.57 -13.10 4.22
N THR A 82 -10.24 -12.40 5.11
CA THR A 82 -11.69 -12.28 5.05
C THR A 82 -12.08 -11.22 4.04
N VAL A 83 -12.77 -11.63 2.99
CA VAL A 83 -13.28 -10.75 1.94
C VAL A 83 -14.77 -10.50 2.15
N ASP A 84 -15.15 -9.24 2.25
CA ASP A 84 -16.55 -8.82 2.30
C ASP A 84 -17.05 -8.51 0.89
N LYS A 85 -18.20 -9.13 0.53
CA LYS A 85 -18.93 -8.88 -0.72
C LYS A 85 -20.37 -8.45 -0.45
N THR A 86 -20.67 -8.09 0.81
CA THR A 86 -22.03 -7.77 1.26
C THR A 86 -22.25 -6.30 1.54
N THR A 87 -21.24 -5.63 2.08
CA THR A 87 -21.29 -4.19 2.38
C THR A 87 -21.12 -3.36 1.10
N GLN A 88 -20.34 -3.87 0.15
CA GLN A 88 -20.15 -3.31 -1.18
C GLN A 88 -20.54 -4.35 -2.24
N THR A 89 -20.79 -3.91 -3.47
CA THR A 89 -21.08 -4.81 -4.61
C THR A 89 -19.81 -5.43 -5.21
N TRP A 90 -18.64 -5.03 -4.72
CA TRP A 90 -17.31 -5.54 -5.10
C TRP A 90 -16.56 -6.09 -3.89
N PRO A 91 -15.53 -6.93 -4.09
CA PRO A 91 -14.78 -7.54 -3.00
C PRO A 91 -13.92 -6.52 -2.25
N VAL A 92 -14.16 -6.40 -0.93
CA VAL A 92 -13.41 -5.52 -0.04
C VAL A 92 -12.77 -6.35 1.08
N VAL A 93 -11.51 -6.04 1.37
CA VAL A 93 -10.85 -6.48 2.60
C VAL A 93 -10.81 -5.31 3.56
N TRP A 94 -11.60 -5.39 4.63
CA TRP A 94 -11.59 -4.39 5.69
C TRP A 94 -10.34 -4.52 6.54
N LEU A 95 -9.75 -3.37 6.88
CA LEU A 95 -8.49 -3.29 7.61
C LEU A 95 -8.64 -2.49 8.91
N ILE A 96 -9.50 -1.48 8.93
CA ILE A 96 -9.71 -0.61 10.09
C ILE A 96 -11.20 -0.54 10.40
N GLY A 97 -11.57 -0.89 11.63
CA GLY A 97 -12.92 -0.77 12.15
C GLY A 97 -13.29 0.66 12.54
N LYS A 98 -14.59 0.92 12.64
CA LYS A 98 -15.14 2.23 13.02
C LYS A 98 -14.65 2.68 14.40
N GLU A 99 -14.34 1.74 15.27
CA GLU A 99 -13.94 1.94 16.66
C GLU A 99 -12.59 2.66 16.79
N ILE A 100 -11.73 2.48 15.77
CA ILE A 100 -10.37 3.04 15.77
C ILE A 100 -10.11 4.03 14.64
N SER A 101 -11.09 4.28 13.77
CA SER A 101 -10.94 5.14 12.60
C SER A 101 -10.79 6.64 12.93
N TRP A 102 -10.98 7.02 14.20
CA TRP A 102 -10.77 8.40 14.68
C TRP A 102 -9.28 8.78 14.82
N ARG A 103 -8.37 7.84 14.64
CA ARG A 103 -6.94 8.08 14.73
C ARG A 103 -6.39 8.57 13.40
N ARG A 104 -5.33 9.37 13.47
CA ARG A 104 -4.64 9.83 12.27
C ARG A 104 -3.98 8.65 11.58
N ASN A 105 -4.62 8.18 10.56
CA ASN A 105 -4.09 7.14 9.67
C ASN A 105 -3.63 7.82 8.38
N ILE A 106 -2.37 7.70 8.04
CA ILE A 106 -1.81 8.32 6.83
C ILE A 106 -1.72 7.27 5.74
N GLY A 107 -2.60 7.38 4.74
CA GLY A 107 -2.52 6.58 3.52
C GLY A 107 -1.55 7.21 2.51
N CYS A 108 -0.82 6.39 1.79
CA CYS A 108 0.08 6.81 0.71
C CYS A 108 -0.17 5.99 -0.55
N PRO A 109 -1.38 6.04 -1.15
CA PRO A 109 -1.66 5.41 -2.43
C PRO A 109 -1.07 6.25 -3.56
N TRP A 110 -0.99 5.66 -4.75
CA TRP A 110 -0.87 6.44 -5.98
C TRP A 110 -2.24 6.92 -6.40
N ASP A 111 -2.41 8.22 -6.60
CA ASP A 111 -3.61 8.79 -7.19
C ASP A 111 -3.51 8.73 -8.72
N LEU A 112 -4.54 8.18 -9.35
CA LEU A 112 -4.63 8.08 -10.80
C LEU A 112 -5.46 9.26 -11.31
N VAL A 113 -4.79 10.29 -11.81
CA VAL A 113 -5.44 11.53 -12.23
C VAL A 113 -4.98 11.93 -13.62
N ALA A 114 -5.92 11.97 -14.55
CA ALA A 114 -5.66 12.47 -15.89
C ALA A 114 -5.18 13.94 -15.87
N PRO A 115 -4.24 14.36 -16.74
CA PRO A 115 -3.67 13.59 -17.84
C PRO A 115 -2.44 12.75 -17.44
N TYR A 116 -2.04 12.72 -16.19
CA TYR A 116 -0.78 12.12 -15.74
C TYR A 116 -0.84 10.60 -15.65
N THR A 117 -1.92 10.06 -15.11
CA THR A 117 -2.16 8.61 -15.01
C THR A 117 -3.67 8.40 -15.13
N GLN A 118 -4.11 7.54 -16.04
CA GLN A 118 -5.52 7.40 -16.37
C GLN A 118 -6.18 6.18 -15.70
N ASP A 119 -5.44 5.10 -15.56
CA ASP A 119 -5.90 3.83 -15.02
C ASP A 119 -4.72 2.95 -14.56
N TRP A 120 -5.04 1.75 -14.08
CA TRP A 120 -4.04 0.78 -13.64
C TRP A 120 -3.08 0.34 -14.74
N SER A 121 -3.53 0.25 -16.00
CA SER A 121 -2.68 -0.14 -17.13
C SER A 121 -1.64 0.94 -17.43
N ASP A 122 -2.07 2.21 -17.48
CA ASP A 122 -1.19 3.35 -17.65
C ASP A 122 -0.20 3.50 -16.48
N TRP A 123 -0.69 3.30 -15.23
CA TRP A 123 0.16 3.28 -14.05
C TRP A 123 1.24 2.20 -14.13
N SER A 124 0.85 0.96 -14.50
CA SER A 124 1.80 -0.16 -14.67
C SER A 124 2.85 0.14 -15.73
N ALA A 125 2.42 0.69 -16.87
CA ALA A 125 3.34 1.06 -17.95
C ALA A 125 4.37 2.12 -17.50
N LYS A 126 3.99 3.06 -16.64
CA LYS A 126 4.84 4.15 -16.15
C LYS A 126 5.73 3.74 -14.99
N THR A 127 5.29 2.84 -14.15
CA THR A 127 6.00 2.45 -12.91
C THR A 127 6.71 1.10 -13.01
N GLY A 128 6.25 0.22 -13.88
CA GLY A 128 6.68 -1.18 -13.96
C GLY A 128 6.09 -2.06 -12.87
N GLY A 129 5.12 -1.57 -12.10
CA GLY A 129 4.47 -2.32 -11.02
C GLY A 129 3.18 -3.01 -11.48
N THR A 130 2.72 -3.95 -10.65
CA THR A 130 1.42 -4.60 -10.77
C THR A 130 0.52 -4.08 -9.66
N PRO A 131 -0.58 -3.36 -9.97
CA PRO A 131 -1.55 -2.91 -8.98
C PRO A 131 -2.37 -4.09 -8.48
N LEU A 132 -2.65 -4.14 -7.18
CA LEU A 132 -3.37 -5.26 -6.55
C LEU A 132 -4.60 -4.83 -5.75
N ALA A 133 -4.70 -3.56 -5.38
CA ALA A 133 -5.88 -3.03 -4.73
C ALA A 133 -5.97 -1.51 -4.86
N SER A 134 -7.19 -1.03 -4.82
CA SER A 134 -7.53 0.37 -4.59
C SER A 134 -8.09 0.58 -3.18
N PHE A 135 -8.57 1.77 -2.85
CA PHE A 135 -9.35 2.00 -1.64
C PHE A 135 -10.76 1.40 -1.75
N ASN A 136 -11.37 1.14 -0.61
CA ASN A 136 -12.67 0.44 -0.53
C ASN A 136 -13.84 1.11 -1.25
N TRP A 137 -13.76 2.40 -1.56
CA TRP A 137 -14.80 3.13 -2.32
C TRP A 137 -14.59 3.12 -3.84
N ASP A 138 -13.43 2.67 -4.32
CA ASP A 138 -13.10 2.61 -5.74
C ASP A 138 -13.44 1.22 -6.30
N ASN A 139 -14.69 1.08 -6.76
CA ASN A 139 -15.20 -0.19 -7.26
C ASN A 139 -14.58 -0.65 -8.59
N ASP A 140 -14.10 0.28 -9.39
CA ASP A 140 -13.52 0.01 -10.69
C ASP A 140 -11.99 -0.19 -10.59
N CYS A 141 -11.42 0.05 -9.41
CA CYS A 141 -9.98 0.00 -9.16
C CYS A 141 -9.18 0.91 -10.11
N ASN A 142 -9.74 2.05 -10.48
CA ASN A 142 -9.17 2.98 -11.46
C ASN A 142 -8.76 4.33 -10.87
N GLU A 143 -9.17 4.64 -9.64
CA GLU A 143 -8.86 5.95 -9.02
C GLU A 143 -7.52 5.93 -8.29
N LYS A 144 -7.17 4.81 -7.69
CA LYS A 144 -6.00 4.70 -6.82
C LYS A 144 -5.30 3.35 -6.95
N VAL A 145 -4.00 3.34 -6.62
CA VAL A 145 -3.27 2.11 -6.34
C VAL A 145 -2.83 2.15 -4.88
N ALA A 146 -3.51 1.39 -4.04
CA ALA A 146 -3.23 1.30 -2.60
C ALA A 146 -2.29 0.15 -2.26
N VAL A 147 -2.33 -0.94 -3.04
CA VAL A 147 -1.45 -2.09 -2.89
C VAL A 147 -0.85 -2.42 -4.24
N SER A 148 0.45 -2.66 -4.27
CA SER A 148 1.17 -3.00 -5.50
C SER A 148 2.37 -3.89 -5.24
N VAL A 149 2.77 -4.63 -6.30
CA VAL A 149 3.98 -5.44 -6.35
C VAL A 149 4.85 -4.95 -7.50
N PHE A 150 6.15 -4.93 -7.27
CA PHE A 150 7.19 -4.70 -8.27
C PHE A 150 8.07 -5.94 -8.28
N ASP A 151 7.93 -6.76 -9.29
CA ASP A 151 8.66 -8.02 -9.40
C ASP A 151 10.17 -7.77 -9.55
N GLY A 152 10.95 -8.57 -8.85
CA GLY A 152 12.38 -8.57 -8.95
C GLY A 152 12.87 -9.05 -10.32
N VAL A 153 14.09 -8.64 -10.64
CA VAL A 153 14.82 -9.17 -11.79
C VAL A 153 16.11 -9.78 -11.27
N GLU A 154 16.28 -11.08 -11.50
CA GLU A 154 17.46 -11.82 -10.99
C GLU A 154 18.76 -11.12 -11.41
N GLY A 155 19.62 -10.87 -10.43
CA GLY A 155 20.90 -10.18 -10.62
C GLY A 155 20.82 -8.67 -10.80
N GLU A 156 19.61 -8.06 -10.78
CA GLU A 156 19.45 -6.62 -10.97
C GLU A 156 18.73 -5.95 -9.79
N LYS A 157 17.60 -6.48 -9.35
CA LYS A 157 16.80 -5.90 -8.27
C LYS A 157 15.92 -6.94 -7.59
N GLY A 158 15.63 -6.72 -6.33
CA GLY A 158 14.68 -7.53 -5.55
C GLY A 158 13.22 -7.26 -5.89
N THR A 159 12.34 -8.04 -5.29
CA THR A 159 10.90 -7.79 -5.31
C THR A 159 10.53 -6.75 -4.26
N ALA A 160 9.61 -5.83 -4.61
CA ALA A 160 9.05 -4.88 -3.66
C ALA A 160 7.54 -5.06 -3.54
N VAL A 161 7.02 -5.05 -2.32
CA VAL A 161 5.58 -4.97 -2.04
C VAL A 161 5.31 -3.64 -1.35
N CYS A 162 4.33 -2.89 -1.86
CA CYS A 162 3.91 -1.61 -1.31
C CYS A 162 2.46 -1.71 -0.84
N ILE A 163 2.19 -1.33 0.41
CA ILE A 163 0.84 -1.20 0.96
C ILE A 163 0.68 0.21 1.50
N GLY A 164 0.13 1.10 0.68
CA GLY A 164 -0.08 2.52 1.00
C GLY A 164 -1.26 2.78 1.93
N MET A 165 -1.69 1.77 2.70
CA MET A 165 -2.81 1.90 3.63
C MET A 165 -2.34 2.32 5.01
N PRO A 166 -3.15 3.13 5.73
CA PRO A 166 -2.83 3.59 7.06
C PRO A 166 -2.90 2.50 8.14
N SER A 167 -3.43 1.34 7.81
CA SER A 167 -3.67 0.22 8.73
C SER A 167 -2.43 -0.31 9.46
N TYR A 168 -1.24 0.07 9.00
CA TYR A 168 0.03 -0.37 9.61
C TYR A 168 0.55 0.57 10.70
N ASP A 169 -0.20 1.59 11.05
CA ASP A 169 0.11 2.45 12.20
C ASP A 169 -0.35 1.84 13.55
N TRP A 170 -1.02 0.69 13.51
CA TRP A 170 -1.60 -0.01 14.66
C TRP A 170 -0.61 -0.37 15.78
N TYR A 171 0.65 -0.50 15.49
CA TYR A 171 1.65 -0.92 16.49
C TYR A 171 1.96 0.17 17.53
N TYR A 172 1.58 1.41 17.29
CA TYR A 172 1.79 2.51 18.23
C TYR A 172 0.91 2.43 19.47
N GLU A 173 -0.18 1.68 19.41
CA GLU A 173 -1.18 1.70 20.47
C GLU A 173 -1.73 0.30 20.75
N LYS A 174 -0.94 -0.47 21.51
CA LYS A 174 -1.24 -1.86 21.86
C LYS A 174 -2.62 -2.06 22.51
N GLU A 175 -3.14 -1.05 23.20
CA GLU A 175 -4.40 -1.17 23.94
C GLU A 175 -5.61 -1.20 23.00
N ASP A 176 -5.51 -0.62 21.81
CA ASP A 176 -6.65 -0.50 20.90
C ASP A 176 -6.61 -1.43 19.69
N VAL A 177 -5.51 -2.13 19.50
CA VAL A 177 -5.41 -3.14 18.43
C VAL A 177 -6.46 -4.23 18.62
N SER A 178 -6.73 -4.61 19.87
CA SER A 178 -7.75 -5.62 20.21
C SER A 178 -9.18 -5.14 19.91
N ALA A 179 -9.41 -3.84 19.80
CA ALA A 179 -10.69 -3.25 19.44
C ALA A 179 -10.94 -3.21 17.92
N ASN A 180 -9.90 -3.47 17.11
CA ASN A 180 -10.06 -3.54 15.66
C ASN A 180 -10.59 -4.92 15.23
N PRO A 181 -11.86 -5.05 14.81
CA PRO A 181 -12.43 -6.33 14.41
C PRO A 181 -11.77 -6.94 13.16
N TYR A 182 -10.98 -6.14 12.42
CA TYR A 182 -10.30 -6.54 11.18
C TYR A 182 -8.79 -6.74 11.34
N TYR A 183 -8.29 -6.74 12.58
CA TYR A 183 -6.89 -6.93 12.88
C TYR A 183 -6.32 -8.21 12.25
N SER A 184 -7.08 -9.30 12.25
CA SER A 184 -6.69 -10.57 11.65
C SER A 184 -6.40 -10.47 10.14
N ASN A 185 -7.08 -9.57 9.42
CA ASN A 185 -6.78 -9.34 8.01
C ASN A 185 -5.41 -8.67 7.82
N ILE A 186 -5.07 -7.71 8.69
CA ILE A 186 -3.76 -7.04 8.67
C ILE A 186 -2.65 -8.06 8.93
N GLU A 187 -2.80 -8.88 9.98
CA GLU A 187 -1.83 -9.94 10.30
C GLU A 187 -1.66 -10.91 9.12
N LYS A 188 -2.80 -11.35 8.55
CA LYS A 188 -2.79 -12.33 7.46
C LYS A 188 -2.14 -11.77 6.19
N ILE A 189 -2.46 -10.53 5.79
CA ILE A 189 -1.81 -9.89 4.65
C ILE A 189 -0.31 -9.74 4.93
N THR A 190 0.07 -9.28 6.12
CA THR A 190 1.47 -9.10 6.49
C THR A 190 2.25 -10.42 6.39
N GLN A 191 1.71 -11.51 6.95
CA GLN A 191 2.32 -12.83 6.84
C GLN A 191 2.46 -13.25 5.38
N ASN A 192 1.40 -13.11 4.59
CA ASN A 192 1.42 -13.48 3.19
C ASN A 192 2.42 -12.64 2.36
N VAL A 193 2.62 -11.36 2.71
CA VAL A 193 3.66 -10.53 2.08
C VAL A 193 5.05 -11.08 2.39
N PHE A 194 5.34 -11.42 3.64
CA PHE A 194 6.62 -12.05 3.98
C PHE A 194 6.81 -13.38 3.27
N ASP A 195 5.78 -14.23 3.24
CA ASP A 195 5.82 -15.50 2.50
C ASP A 195 6.04 -15.28 0.99
N TYR A 196 5.49 -14.21 0.43
CA TYR A 196 5.68 -13.84 -0.98
C TYR A 196 7.11 -13.37 -1.27
N LEU A 197 7.69 -12.57 -0.38
CA LEU A 197 9.02 -11.98 -0.52
C LEU A 197 10.17 -12.97 -0.21
N THR A 198 9.88 -14.12 0.38
CA THR A 198 10.89 -15.13 0.77
C THR A 198 10.93 -16.34 -0.16
N LYS A 199 10.16 -16.33 -1.22
CA LYS A 199 10.18 -17.37 -2.28
C LYS A 199 11.37 -17.16 -3.20
#